data_65c11f3dfaeb1e4f8834a6042e879ae0
#
_entry.id   65c11f3dfaeb1e4f8834a6042e879ae0
#
_cell.length_a   1.000
_cell.length_b   1.000
_cell.length_c   1.000
_cell.angle_alpha   90.00
_cell.angle_beta   90.00
_cell.angle_gamma   90.00
#
_symmetry.space_group_name_H-M   'P 1'
#
loop_
_entity.id
_entity.type
_entity.pdbx_description
1 polymer ?
#
loop_
_entity_poly.entity_id
_entity_poly.type
_entity_poly.pdbx_seq_one_letter_code
_entity_poly.pdbx_strand_id
1 'polypeptide(L)'
;MSFFLDALSDASTQMTETLTSVGQAFEAGWGRGLEALLERPAALFYLAAFAAVIVFMIGGPRGAGRAGYQRGRFLSTNEKSFLMTLDAALGQNYRAFAQVRLAELVSPTLGANPASRRQALNGVMAKSVDFVICDVLTLDPVAAIEVDDKSHLLPERQQRDVFINAVFLEIGLPLMRVKARRAYSVDELRVMCARAGLFTLPPRMEGANS
;
A
#
# COMPACT_ATOMS: atom_id res chain seq x y z
N MET A 1 14.40 53.94 55.20
CA MET A 1 14.95 52.64 54.67
C MET A 1 14.49 51.45 55.55
N SER A 2 14.26 51.62 56.84
CA SER A 2 13.74 50.58 57.76
C SER A 2 12.31 50.12 57.38
N PHE A 3 11.40 51.05 57.15
CA PHE A 3 9.99 50.77 56.87
C PHE A 3 9.74 49.90 55.63
N PHE A 4 10.64 49.95 54.63
CA PHE A 4 10.53 49.16 53.41
C PHE A 4 11.03 47.71 53.62
N LEU A 5 12.00 47.50 54.48
CA LEU A 5 12.50 46.22 54.88
C LEU A 5 11.52 45.42 55.74
N ASP A 6 10.81 46.13 56.64
CA ASP A 6 9.78 45.54 57.50
C ASP A 6 8.57 45.08 56.66
N ALA A 7 8.14 45.90 55.69
CA ALA A 7 7.04 45.53 54.78
C ALA A 7 7.39 44.31 53.85
N LEU A 8 8.64 44.16 53.42
CA LEU A 8 9.09 43.02 52.68
C LEU A 8 9.19 41.74 53.52
N SER A 9 9.59 41.88 54.78
CA SER A 9 9.62 40.77 55.73
C SER A 9 8.21 40.29 56.08
N ASP A 10 7.24 41.18 56.27
CA ASP A 10 5.84 40.82 56.52
C ASP A 10 5.20 40.16 55.33
N ALA A 11 5.45 40.64 54.10
CA ALA A 11 4.94 40.04 52.87
C ALA A 11 5.52 38.59 52.60
N SER A 12 6.81 38.42 52.91
CA SER A 12 7.45 37.10 52.79
C SER A 12 6.91 36.11 53.83
N THR A 13 6.63 36.56 55.05
CA THR A 13 6.06 35.73 56.12
C THR A 13 4.63 35.32 55.79
N GLN A 14 3.78 36.26 55.33
CA GLN A 14 2.42 35.94 54.84
C GLN A 14 2.38 34.99 53.68
N MET A 15 3.28 35.15 52.74
CA MET A 15 3.36 34.26 51.61
C MET A 15 3.76 32.82 52.01
N THR A 16 4.69 32.68 52.93
CA THR A 16 5.13 31.40 53.48
C THR A 16 4.00 30.70 54.26
N GLU A 17 3.28 31.41 55.08
CA GLU A 17 2.12 30.92 55.85
C GLU A 17 1.00 30.45 54.88
N THR A 18 0.73 31.25 53.84
CA THR A 18 -0.28 30.91 52.84
C THR A 18 0.10 29.62 52.08
N LEU A 19 1.35 29.49 51.64
CA LEU A 19 1.84 28.29 50.95
C LEU A 19 1.79 27.05 51.86
N THR A 20 2.13 27.22 53.14
CA THR A 20 2.06 26.14 54.13
C THR A 20 0.62 25.69 54.38
N SER A 21 -0.32 26.65 54.52
CA SER A 21 -1.74 26.31 54.68
C SER A 21 -2.37 25.64 53.48
N VAL A 22 -2.00 26.07 52.27
CA VAL A 22 -2.43 25.41 51.01
C VAL A 22 -1.85 24.00 50.92
N GLY A 23 -0.59 23.81 51.28
CA GLY A 23 0.05 22.48 51.31
C GLY A 23 -0.66 21.54 52.27
N GLN A 24 -0.94 22.00 53.51
CA GLN A 24 -1.67 21.20 54.53
C GLN A 24 -3.11 20.89 54.11
N ALA A 25 -3.83 21.83 53.48
CA ALA A 25 -5.16 21.61 52.97
C ALA A 25 -5.16 20.60 51.80
N PHE A 26 -4.14 20.64 50.95
CA PHE A 26 -3.96 19.69 49.87
C PHE A 26 -3.66 18.27 50.40
N GLU A 27 -2.74 18.14 51.35
CA GLU A 27 -2.44 16.83 51.96
C GLU A 27 -3.63 16.25 52.72
N ALA A 28 -4.37 17.09 53.48
CA ALA A 28 -5.58 16.67 54.19
C ALA A 28 -6.74 16.31 53.24
N GLY A 29 -6.80 16.94 52.08
CA GLY A 29 -7.76 16.63 51.03
C GLY A 29 -7.42 15.29 50.30
N TRP A 30 -6.16 15.07 49.97
CA TRP A 30 -5.68 13.85 49.40
C TRP A 30 -5.86 12.63 50.33
N GLY A 31 -5.48 12.78 51.59
CA GLY A 31 -5.59 11.70 52.58
C GLY A 31 -7.02 11.19 52.72
N ARG A 32 -7.99 12.10 52.93
CA ARG A 32 -9.41 11.77 53.01
C ARG A 32 -10.00 11.22 51.69
N GLY A 33 -9.54 11.75 50.56
CA GLY A 33 -9.92 11.27 49.23
C GLY A 33 -9.43 9.86 48.98
N LEU A 34 -8.20 9.55 49.38
CA LEU A 34 -7.59 8.23 49.22
C LEU A 34 -8.25 7.17 50.12
N GLU A 35 -8.53 7.50 51.39
CA GLU A 35 -9.25 6.63 52.33
C GLU A 35 -10.66 6.31 51.81
N ALA A 36 -11.41 7.30 51.34
CA ALA A 36 -12.74 7.10 50.77
C ALA A 36 -12.71 6.30 49.49
N LEU A 37 -11.60 6.30 48.73
CA LEU A 37 -11.40 5.51 47.54
C LEU A 37 -11.08 4.03 47.88
N LEU A 38 -10.27 3.82 48.93
CA LEU A 38 -9.90 2.48 49.41
C LEU A 38 -11.07 1.71 49.99
N GLU A 39 -12.06 2.42 50.60
CA GLU A 39 -13.28 1.84 51.12
C GLU A 39 -14.28 1.36 50.04
N ARG A 40 -14.04 1.76 48.76
CA ARG A 40 -14.90 1.41 47.61
C ARG A 40 -14.16 0.51 46.63
N PRO A 41 -14.28 -0.83 46.74
CA PRO A 41 -13.56 -1.77 45.86
C PRO A 41 -13.87 -1.52 44.38
N ALA A 42 -15.08 -1.05 44.05
CA ALA A 42 -15.45 -0.68 42.67
C ALA A 42 -14.65 0.51 42.16
N ALA A 43 -14.32 1.51 42.99
CA ALA A 43 -13.54 2.68 42.57
C ALA A 43 -12.08 2.30 42.26
N LEU A 44 -11.49 1.39 43.00
CA LEU A 44 -10.16 0.84 42.73
C LEU A 44 -10.14 0.04 41.41
N PHE A 45 -11.20 -0.70 41.12
CA PHE A 45 -11.33 -1.41 39.84
C PHE A 45 -11.39 -0.45 38.66
N TYR A 46 -12.19 0.62 38.73
CA TYR A 46 -12.25 1.63 37.66
C TYR A 46 -10.93 2.40 37.51
N LEU A 47 -10.21 2.67 38.58
CA LEU A 47 -8.91 3.33 38.56
C LEU A 47 -7.85 2.44 37.90
N ALA A 48 -7.85 1.14 38.22
CA ALA A 48 -6.96 0.16 37.63
C ALA A 48 -7.29 -0.04 36.13
N ALA A 49 -8.57 -0.11 35.78
CA ALA A 49 -9.01 -0.20 34.38
C ALA A 49 -8.61 1.04 33.59
N PHE A 50 -8.78 2.23 34.17
CA PHE A 50 -8.38 3.50 33.54
C PHE A 50 -6.86 3.59 33.37
N ALA A 51 -6.09 3.21 34.41
CA ALA A 51 -4.63 3.12 34.31
C ALA A 51 -4.19 2.11 33.25
N ALA A 52 -4.85 0.95 33.15
CA ALA A 52 -4.58 -0.06 32.12
C ALA A 52 -4.87 0.48 30.71
N VAL A 53 -5.97 1.24 30.52
CA VAL A 53 -6.29 1.90 29.25
C VAL A 53 -5.23 2.96 28.90
N ILE A 54 -4.80 3.78 29.88
CA ILE A 54 -3.73 4.76 29.68
C ILE A 54 -2.42 4.06 29.33
N VAL A 55 -2.04 3.00 30.04
CA VAL A 55 -0.85 2.19 29.73
C VAL A 55 -0.96 1.56 28.35
N PHE A 56 -2.14 1.07 27.98
CA PHE A 56 -2.39 0.55 26.64
C PHE A 56 -2.31 1.64 25.56
N MET A 57 -2.86 2.84 25.81
CA MET A 57 -2.79 3.97 24.86
C MET A 57 -1.37 4.57 24.76
N ILE A 58 -0.63 4.62 25.87
CA ILE A 58 0.74 5.17 25.92
C ILE A 58 1.77 4.09 25.58
N GLY A 59 1.52 2.83 26.00
CA GLY A 59 2.38 1.66 25.84
C GLY A 59 1.96 0.73 24.72
N GLY A 60 0.97 1.10 23.88
CA GLY A 60 0.64 0.36 22.67
C GLY A 60 1.91 0.05 21.87
N PRO A 61 1.95 -0.97 21.04
CA PRO A 61 3.18 -1.54 20.48
C PRO A 61 3.99 -0.45 19.73
N ARG A 62 4.76 0.33 20.51
CA ARG A 62 5.75 1.30 20.01
C ARG A 62 6.98 0.61 19.40
N GLY A 63 6.94 -0.74 19.33
CA GLY A 63 8.07 -1.54 18.96
C GLY A 63 8.05 -2.13 17.55
N ALA A 64 7.07 -1.83 16.70
CA ALA A 64 7.28 -2.04 15.27
C ALA A 64 8.20 -0.93 14.80
N GLY A 65 9.50 -1.12 14.91
CA GLY A 65 10.49 -0.27 14.29
C GLY A 65 9.99 -0.01 12.86
N ARG A 66 9.90 1.27 12.45
CA ARG A 66 9.44 1.63 11.11
C ARG A 66 10.27 0.84 10.11
N ALA A 67 9.66 -0.15 9.46
CA ALA A 67 10.35 -0.94 8.46
C ALA A 67 10.91 0.03 7.41
N GLY A 68 12.22 0.06 7.28
CA GLY A 68 12.89 0.85 6.25
C GLY A 68 12.58 0.27 4.87
N TYR A 69 12.78 1.07 3.82
CA TYR A 69 12.66 0.62 2.44
C TYR A 69 14.06 0.33 1.87
N GLN A 70 14.15 -0.74 1.12
CA GLN A 70 15.32 -1.06 0.32
C GLN A 70 14.90 -1.31 -1.13
N ARG A 71 15.82 -1.17 -2.08
CA ARG A 71 15.52 -1.47 -3.48
C ARG A 71 15.16 -2.95 -3.64
N GLY A 72 13.95 -3.21 -4.09
CA GLY A 72 13.47 -4.55 -4.45
C GLY A 72 13.87 -4.95 -5.87
N ARG A 73 13.62 -6.20 -6.22
CA ARG A 73 13.72 -6.69 -7.60
C ARG A 73 12.46 -6.25 -8.36
N PHE A 74 12.65 -5.49 -9.45
CA PHE A 74 11.53 -5.03 -10.29
C PHE A 74 10.97 -6.17 -11.15
N LEU A 75 11.82 -6.91 -11.87
CA LEU A 75 11.44 -8.07 -12.68
C LEU A 75 12.21 -9.31 -12.25
N SER A 76 11.58 -10.47 -12.32
CA SER A 76 12.25 -11.76 -12.22
C SER A 76 13.20 -11.99 -13.41
N THR A 77 14.06 -12.99 -13.31
CA THR A 77 14.99 -13.31 -14.40
C THR A 77 14.24 -13.73 -15.67
N ASN A 78 13.15 -14.48 -15.53
CA ASN A 78 12.32 -14.94 -16.66
C ASN A 78 11.56 -13.77 -17.31
N GLU A 79 10.94 -12.89 -16.52
CA GLU A 79 10.25 -11.69 -17.02
C GLU A 79 11.20 -10.73 -17.72
N LYS A 80 12.42 -10.56 -17.19
CA LYS A 80 13.43 -9.73 -17.86
C LYS A 80 13.84 -10.30 -19.21
N SER A 81 14.11 -11.60 -19.29
CA SER A 81 14.44 -12.27 -20.55
C SER A 81 13.30 -12.18 -21.55
N PHE A 82 12.06 -12.36 -21.07
CA PHE A 82 10.85 -12.21 -21.88
C PHE A 82 10.71 -10.79 -22.43
N LEU A 83 10.79 -9.76 -21.59
CA LEU A 83 10.66 -8.36 -21.99
C LEU A 83 11.67 -7.98 -23.09
N MET A 84 12.93 -8.35 -22.93
CA MET A 84 13.98 -8.05 -23.92
C MET A 84 13.65 -8.66 -25.29
N THR A 85 13.10 -9.87 -25.32
CA THR A 85 12.71 -10.54 -26.57
C THR A 85 11.39 -9.96 -27.11
N LEU A 86 10.47 -9.59 -26.22
CA LEU A 86 9.20 -8.95 -26.59
C LEU A 86 9.44 -7.60 -27.27
N ASP A 87 10.31 -6.75 -26.71
CA ASP A 87 10.64 -5.45 -27.30
C ASP A 87 11.20 -5.60 -28.73
N ALA A 88 12.06 -6.59 -28.93
CA ALA A 88 12.55 -6.91 -30.29
C ALA A 88 11.45 -7.45 -31.23
N ALA A 89 10.44 -8.14 -30.70
CA ALA A 89 9.33 -8.66 -31.46
C ALA A 89 8.31 -7.57 -31.85
N LEU A 90 8.04 -6.63 -30.95
CA LEU A 90 7.06 -5.55 -31.13
C LEU A 90 7.50 -4.50 -32.15
N GLY A 91 8.80 -4.31 -32.34
CA GLY A 91 9.34 -3.29 -33.25
C GLY A 91 9.04 -1.86 -32.80
N GLN A 92 8.74 -0.96 -33.76
CA GLN A 92 8.55 0.48 -33.48
C GLN A 92 7.07 0.88 -33.28
N ASN A 93 6.12 -0.01 -33.56
CA ASN A 93 4.70 0.32 -33.53
C ASN A 93 4.06 0.12 -32.16
N TYR A 94 4.69 -0.65 -31.30
CA TYR A 94 4.17 -1.01 -29.98
C TYR A 94 5.23 -0.85 -28.90
N ARG A 95 4.76 -0.63 -27.68
CA ARG A 95 5.60 -0.52 -26.49
C ARG A 95 5.08 -1.41 -25.38
N ALA A 96 5.97 -2.16 -24.73
CA ALA A 96 5.63 -2.96 -23.57
C ALA A 96 5.86 -2.16 -22.28
N PHE A 97 4.88 -2.20 -21.38
CA PHE A 97 4.98 -1.71 -20.01
C PHE A 97 4.93 -2.90 -19.06
N ALA A 98 5.84 -2.94 -18.09
CA ALA A 98 5.93 -4.05 -17.15
C ALA A 98 5.21 -3.75 -15.84
N GLN A 99 4.68 -4.81 -15.18
CA GLN A 99 4.08 -4.77 -13.85
C GLN A 99 2.95 -3.73 -13.72
N VAL A 100 2.02 -3.73 -14.69
CA VAL A 100 0.91 -2.79 -14.76
C VAL A 100 -0.22 -3.24 -13.84
N ARG A 101 -0.69 -2.36 -12.95
CA ARG A 101 -1.82 -2.68 -12.08
C ARG A 101 -3.12 -2.76 -12.90
N LEU A 102 -3.98 -3.72 -12.57
CA LEU A 102 -5.29 -3.84 -13.23
C LEU A 102 -6.13 -2.57 -13.06
N ALA A 103 -6.02 -1.91 -11.93
CA ALA A 103 -6.75 -0.66 -11.65
C ALA A 103 -6.43 0.49 -12.62
N GLU A 104 -5.30 0.42 -13.34
CA GLU A 104 -4.95 1.41 -14.39
C GLU A 104 -5.59 1.07 -15.75
N LEU A 105 -6.06 -0.16 -15.93
CA LEU A 105 -6.64 -0.65 -17.18
C LEU A 105 -8.16 -0.66 -17.18
N VAL A 106 -8.80 -0.55 -15.99
CA VAL A 106 -10.25 -0.70 -15.85
C VAL A 106 -10.88 0.46 -15.11
N SER A 107 -12.11 0.76 -15.48
CA SER A 107 -12.97 1.70 -14.75
C SER A 107 -14.30 1.03 -14.45
N PRO A 108 -14.89 1.26 -13.26
CA PRO A 108 -16.22 0.73 -12.97
C PRO A 108 -17.25 1.22 -13.98
N THR A 109 -18.16 0.34 -14.36
CA THR A 109 -19.21 0.62 -15.34
C THR A 109 -20.03 1.85 -14.95
N LEU A 110 -20.36 2.69 -15.94
CA LEU A 110 -21.23 3.86 -15.75
C LEU A 110 -22.60 3.43 -15.22
N GLY A 111 -23.12 4.17 -14.23
CA GLY A 111 -24.42 3.86 -13.61
C GLY A 111 -24.35 2.86 -12.44
N ALA A 112 -23.24 2.23 -12.16
CA ALA A 112 -23.09 1.40 -10.97
C ALA A 112 -23.23 2.23 -9.69
N ASN A 113 -23.93 1.68 -8.69
CA ASN A 113 -24.07 2.33 -7.39
C ASN A 113 -22.70 2.42 -6.65
N PRO A 114 -22.57 3.33 -5.67
CA PRO A 114 -21.28 3.55 -5.00
C PRO A 114 -20.68 2.31 -4.32
N ALA A 115 -21.51 1.41 -3.79
CA ALA A 115 -21.05 0.18 -3.15
C ALA A 115 -20.46 -0.80 -4.18
N SER A 116 -21.17 -1.02 -5.31
CA SER A 116 -20.70 -1.86 -6.41
C SER A 116 -19.41 -1.32 -7.04
N ARG A 117 -19.32 0.01 -7.23
CA ARG A 117 -18.08 0.65 -7.72
C ARG A 117 -16.89 0.38 -6.80
N ARG A 118 -17.09 0.54 -5.48
CA ARG A 118 -16.04 0.28 -4.49
C ARG A 118 -15.62 -1.18 -4.49
N GLN A 119 -16.58 -2.11 -4.58
CA GLN A 119 -16.31 -3.55 -4.65
C GLN A 119 -15.51 -3.91 -5.90
N ALA A 120 -15.89 -3.41 -7.07
CA ALA A 120 -15.16 -3.62 -8.32
C ALA A 120 -13.72 -3.11 -8.24
N LEU A 121 -13.50 -1.88 -7.76
CA LEU A 121 -12.16 -1.31 -7.57
C LEU A 121 -11.32 -2.13 -6.59
N ASN A 122 -11.88 -2.51 -5.43
CA ASN A 122 -11.16 -3.33 -4.45
C ASN A 122 -10.72 -4.68 -5.05
N GLY A 123 -11.51 -5.25 -5.94
CA GLY A 123 -11.20 -6.49 -6.63
C GLY A 123 -9.92 -6.42 -7.48
N VAL A 124 -9.64 -5.26 -8.09
CA VAL A 124 -8.52 -5.06 -9.03
C VAL A 124 -7.31 -4.35 -8.43
N MET A 125 -7.48 -3.57 -7.34
CA MET A 125 -6.43 -2.69 -6.80
C MET A 125 -5.12 -3.38 -6.43
N ALA A 126 -5.19 -4.60 -5.89
CA ALA A 126 -4.02 -5.38 -5.46
C ALA A 126 -3.51 -6.34 -6.54
N LYS A 127 -4.02 -6.24 -7.77
CA LYS A 127 -3.66 -7.15 -8.87
C LYS A 127 -2.91 -6.40 -9.96
N SER A 128 -1.92 -7.05 -10.53
CA SER A 128 -1.15 -6.57 -11.68
C SER A 128 -1.03 -7.66 -12.72
N VAL A 129 -0.78 -7.27 -13.95
CA VAL A 129 -0.33 -8.14 -15.04
C VAL A 129 1.14 -7.88 -15.33
N ASP A 130 1.84 -8.90 -15.82
CA ASP A 130 3.28 -8.81 -16.02
C ASP A 130 3.63 -7.76 -17.08
N PHE A 131 2.88 -7.74 -18.20
CA PHE A 131 3.11 -6.77 -19.28
C PHE A 131 1.81 -6.32 -19.92
N VAL A 132 1.80 -5.05 -20.35
CA VAL A 132 0.76 -4.46 -21.20
C VAL A 132 1.45 -3.91 -22.45
N ILE A 133 0.92 -4.27 -23.60
CA ILE A 133 1.35 -3.74 -24.90
C ILE A 133 0.43 -2.59 -25.25
N CYS A 134 1.02 -1.44 -25.54
CA CYS A 134 0.31 -0.25 -26.00
C CYS A 134 0.74 0.14 -27.41
N ASP A 135 -0.16 0.73 -28.18
CA ASP A 135 0.18 1.44 -29.41
C ASP A 135 1.15 2.57 -29.09
N VAL A 136 2.19 2.79 -29.92
CA VAL A 136 3.24 3.77 -29.62
C VAL A 136 2.77 5.23 -29.80
N LEU A 137 1.75 5.46 -30.63
CA LEU A 137 1.27 6.81 -30.96
C LEU A 137 0.20 7.28 -29.98
N THR A 138 -0.75 6.38 -29.62
CA THR A 138 -1.89 6.73 -28.75
C THR A 138 -1.62 6.38 -27.29
N LEU A 139 -0.72 5.43 -27.03
CA LEU A 139 -0.48 4.78 -25.73
C LEU A 139 -1.68 3.99 -25.20
N ASP A 140 -2.66 3.73 -26.07
CA ASP A 140 -3.80 2.88 -25.70
C ASP A 140 -3.36 1.41 -25.55
N PRO A 141 -3.83 0.71 -24.50
CA PRO A 141 -3.56 -0.71 -24.33
C PRO A 141 -4.23 -1.51 -25.44
N VAL A 142 -3.46 -2.37 -26.11
CA VAL A 142 -3.93 -3.22 -27.21
C VAL A 142 -3.89 -4.70 -26.87
N ALA A 143 -3.06 -5.11 -25.91
CA ALA A 143 -3.02 -6.47 -25.37
C ALA A 143 -2.32 -6.50 -24.01
N ALA A 144 -2.55 -7.57 -23.25
CA ALA A 144 -1.82 -7.85 -22.02
C ALA A 144 -1.16 -9.23 -22.08
N ILE A 145 -0.10 -9.43 -21.29
CA ILE A 145 0.64 -10.69 -21.21
C ILE A 145 0.90 -11.06 -19.75
N GLU A 146 0.64 -12.33 -19.41
CA GLU A 146 1.07 -12.97 -18.17
C GLU A 146 2.13 -14.03 -18.49
N VAL A 147 3.24 -14.04 -17.76
CA VAL A 147 4.32 -15.02 -17.89
C VAL A 147 4.17 -16.05 -16.78
N ASP A 148 3.47 -17.12 -17.09
CA ASP A 148 3.07 -18.16 -16.14
C ASP A 148 4.25 -19.07 -15.77
N ASP A 149 4.61 -19.09 -14.49
CA ASP A 149 5.56 -20.03 -13.95
C ASP A 149 4.84 -21.29 -13.37
N LYS A 150 5.60 -22.36 -13.05
CA LYS A 150 5.04 -23.66 -12.62
C LYS A 150 4.22 -23.62 -11.32
N SER A 151 4.11 -22.49 -10.66
CA SER A 151 3.43 -22.36 -9.36
C SER A 151 1.91 -22.18 -9.43
N HIS A 152 1.30 -22.24 -10.64
CA HIS A 152 -0.15 -22.03 -10.86
C HIS A 152 -1.07 -23.16 -10.37
N LEU A 153 -0.53 -24.20 -9.73
CA LEU A 153 -1.34 -25.34 -9.25
C LEU A 153 -2.05 -25.07 -7.91
N LEU A 154 -1.80 -23.94 -7.28
CA LEU A 154 -2.45 -23.58 -5.99
C LEU A 154 -3.88 -23.07 -6.24
N PRO A 155 -4.90 -23.54 -5.48
CA PRO A 155 -6.30 -23.14 -5.66
C PRO A 155 -6.55 -21.64 -5.61
N GLU A 156 -5.83 -20.92 -4.75
CA GLU A 156 -5.93 -19.45 -4.63
C GLU A 156 -5.47 -18.72 -5.91
N ARG A 157 -4.46 -19.26 -6.60
CA ARG A 157 -3.98 -18.72 -7.87
C ARG A 157 -4.95 -18.99 -8.99
N GLN A 158 -5.58 -20.16 -9.01
CA GLN A 158 -6.61 -20.47 -10.00
C GLN A 158 -7.80 -19.51 -9.91
N GLN A 159 -8.26 -19.17 -8.69
CA GLN A 159 -9.33 -18.19 -8.51
C GLN A 159 -8.90 -16.79 -8.99
N ARG A 160 -7.65 -16.38 -8.71
CA ARG A 160 -7.08 -15.13 -9.25
C ARG A 160 -7.08 -15.15 -10.77
N ASP A 161 -6.64 -16.22 -11.39
CA ASP A 161 -6.54 -16.35 -12.84
C ASP A 161 -7.91 -16.31 -13.51
N VAL A 162 -8.92 -16.98 -12.94
CA VAL A 162 -10.32 -16.90 -13.40
C VAL A 162 -10.83 -15.46 -13.33
N PHE A 163 -10.58 -14.76 -12.23
CA PHE A 163 -10.99 -13.38 -12.06
C PHE A 163 -10.31 -12.46 -13.08
N ILE A 164 -9.00 -12.56 -13.26
CA ILE A 164 -8.23 -11.75 -14.21
C ILE A 164 -8.74 -11.99 -15.63
N ASN A 165 -8.94 -13.25 -16.03
CA ASN A 165 -9.47 -13.59 -17.35
C ASN A 165 -10.86 -12.97 -17.58
N ALA A 166 -11.74 -13.01 -16.57
CA ALA A 166 -13.08 -12.40 -16.66
C ALA A 166 -13.00 -10.88 -16.86
N VAL A 167 -12.12 -10.19 -16.12
CA VAL A 167 -11.92 -8.74 -16.26
C VAL A 167 -11.43 -8.39 -17.67
N PHE A 168 -10.42 -9.09 -18.19
CA PHE A 168 -9.89 -8.83 -19.52
C PHE A 168 -10.91 -9.12 -20.63
N LEU A 169 -11.72 -10.15 -20.47
CA LEU A 169 -12.83 -10.44 -21.37
C LEU A 169 -13.88 -9.32 -21.36
N GLU A 170 -14.24 -8.82 -20.17
CA GLU A 170 -15.24 -7.75 -20.00
C GLU A 170 -14.80 -6.44 -20.65
N ILE A 171 -13.53 -6.07 -20.52
CA ILE A 171 -13.00 -4.84 -21.15
C ILE A 171 -12.60 -5.01 -22.61
N GLY A 172 -12.71 -6.22 -23.16
CA GLY A 172 -12.35 -6.51 -24.56
C GLY A 172 -10.87 -6.40 -24.87
N LEU A 173 -9.99 -6.51 -23.86
CA LEU A 173 -8.53 -6.44 -24.04
C LEU A 173 -7.96 -7.86 -24.08
N PRO A 174 -7.30 -8.29 -25.18
CA PRO A 174 -6.70 -9.62 -25.27
C PRO A 174 -5.67 -9.87 -24.17
N LEU A 175 -5.82 -11.02 -23.46
CA LEU A 175 -4.84 -11.49 -22.48
C LEU A 175 -4.14 -12.74 -23.02
N MET A 176 -2.84 -12.62 -23.24
CA MET A 176 -1.98 -13.73 -23.68
C MET A 176 -1.26 -14.35 -22.47
N ARG A 177 -1.25 -15.69 -22.40
CA ARG A 177 -0.50 -16.41 -21.37
C ARG A 177 0.69 -17.13 -21.99
N VAL A 178 1.87 -16.91 -21.41
CA VAL A 178 3.13 -17.46 -21.91
C VAL A 178 3.81 -18.25 -20.79
N LYS A 179 4.20 -19.49 -21.07
CA LYS A 179 4.96 -20.27 -20.07
C LYS A 179 6.32 -19.64 -19.83
N ALA A 180 6.68 -19.47 -18.57
CA ALA A 180 8.00 -18.98 -18.17
C ALA A 180 9.11 -19.91 -18.67
N ARG A 181 10.08 -19.35 -19.38
CA ARG A 181 11.25 -20.04 -19.97
C ARG A 181 12.50 -19.19 -19.74
N ARG A 182 13.68 -19.80 -19.86
CA ARG A 182 14.96 -19.09 -19.78
C ARG A 182 15.25 -18.24 -21.02
N ALA A 183 14.71 -18.63 -22.18
CA ALA A 183 14.89 -17.94 -23.45
C ALA A 183 13.62 -18.05 -24.31
N TYR A 184 13.38 -17.05 -25.13
CA TYR A 184 12.27 -16.94 -26.06
C TYR A 184 12.82 -16.60 -27.45
N SER A 185 12.10 -17.00 -28.49
CA SER A 185 12.40 -16.60 -29.87
C SER A 185 11.60 -15.35 -30.24
N VAL A 186 12.23 -14.41 -30.91
CA VAL A 186 11.57 -13.21 -31.45
C VAL A 186 10.43 -13.59 -32.41
N ASP A 187 10.65 -14.57 -33.26
CA ASP A 187 9.64 -15.00 -34.22
C ASP A 187 8.45 -15.71 -33.56
N GLU A 188 8.70 -16.52 -32.52
CA GLU A 188 7.63 -17.10 -31.70
C GLU A 188 6.74 -16.01 -31.09
N LEU A 189 7.35 -14.95 -30.52
CA LEU A 189 6.60 -13.84 -29.93
C LEU A 189 5.88 -12.98 -30.99
N ARG A 190 6.46 -12.79 -32.16
CA ARG A 190 5.77 -12.13 -33.29
C ARG A 190 4.52 -12.90 -33.72
N VAL A 191 4.62 -14.21 -33.89
CA VAL A 191 3.47 -15.05 -34.22
C VAL A 191 2.39 -14.97 -33.13
N MET A 192 2.79 -14.99 -31.87
CA MET A 192 1.86 -14.82 -30.75
C MET A 192 1.15 -13.47 -30.78
N CYS A 193 1.89 -12.38 -30.98
CA CYS A 193 1.34 -11.03 -31.10
C CYS A 193 0.41 -10.90 -32.32
N ALA A 194 0.77 -11.46 -33.45
CA ALA A 194 -0.07 -11.45 -34.65
C ALA A 194 -1.41 -12.18 -34.42
N ARG A 195 -1.41 -13.31 -33.68
CA ARG A 195 -2.64 -14.03 -33.31
C ARG A 195 -3.54 -13.22 -32.37
N ALA A 196 -2.96 -12.31 -31.59
CA ALA A 196 -3.71 -11.38 -30.74
C ALA A 196 -4.19 -10.12 -31.50
N GLY A 197 -4.01 -10.07 -32.82
CA GLY A 197 -4.41 -8.92 -33.65
C GLY A 197 -3.37 -7.81 -33.75
N LEU A 198 -2.18 -7.98 -33.21
CA LEU A 198 -1.09 -7.01 -33.30
C LEU A 198 -0.33 -7.23 -34.63
N PHE A 199 -0.29 -6.21 -35.48
CA PHE A 199 0.52 -6.22 -36.69
C PHE A 199 1.91 -5.67 -36.39
N THR A 200 2.86 -6.59 -36.17
CA THR A 200 4.27 -6.22 -36.00
C THR A 200 4.92 -6.13 -37.39
N LEU A 201 5.34 -4.93 -37.79
CA LEU A 201 6.18 -4.80 -38.98
C LEU A 201 7.54 -5.46 -38.71
N PRO A 202 8.15 -6.15 -39.71
CA PRO A 202 9.52 -6.59 -39.59
C PRO A 202 10.42 -5.37 -39.32
N PRO A 203 11.51 -5.50 -38.57
CA PRO A 203 12.43 -4.41 -38.34
C PRO A 203 12.88 -3.87 -39.71
N ARG A 204 12.77 -2.55 -39.88
CA ARG A 204 13.27 -1.89 -41.10
C ARG A 204 14.75 -2.23 -41.22
N MET A 205 15.15 -2.87 -42.28
CA MET A 205 16.56 -3.11 -42.57
C MET A 205 17.21 -1.75 -42.80
N GLU A 206 17.78 -1.14 -41.75
CA GLU A 206 18.69 -0.01 -41.89
C GLU A 206 19.96 -0.56 -42.54
N GLY A 207 20.16 -0.26 -43.82
CA GLY A 207 21.41 -0.61 -44.45
C GLY A 207 21.36 -1.06 -45.89
N ALA A 208 20.52 -0.48 -46.71
CA ALA A 208 20.68 -0.63 -48.17
C ALA A 208 20.66 0.75 -48.81
N ASN A 209 21.67 1.59 -48.51
CA ASN A 209 22.10 2.67 -49.36
C ASN A 209 23.61 2.86 -49.13
N SER A 210 24.36 2.21 -50.00
CA SER A 210 25.72 2.64 -50.38
C SER A 210 25.69 3.02 -51.83
#